data_f303255b10199ede79c79c88f5ab3b1e
#
_entry.id   f303255b10199ede79c79c88f5ab3b1e
#
_cell.length_a   1.000
_cell.length_b   1.000
_cell.length_c   1.000
_cell.angle_alpha   90.00
_cell.angle_beta   90.00
_cell.angle_gamma   90.00
#
_symmetry.space_group_name_H-M   'P 1'
#
loop_
_entity.id
_entity.type
_entity.pdbx_description
1 polymer ?
#
loop_
_entity_poly.entity_id
_entity_poly.type
_entity_poly.pdbx_seq_one_letter_code
_entity_poly.pdbx_strand_id
1 'polypeptide(L)'
;MSGAQGKKTWFTHGKPVFANHASSLETRFKPGLPPSEARNYAPIGGTRITRDGILERKVTDEHPIPARRWVAEHRLVWEAAHGAIQDGHIVVFKRGMHTTDPAAITADRLELVTRAENMARNTLHRYPKEFAQLIQLRGALNRKINARTKDRTP
;
A
#
# COMPACT_ATOMS: atom_id res chain seq x y z
N MET A 1 30.24 -31.73 -37.62
CA MET A 1 28.95 -31.10 -37.90
C MET A 1 28.17 -31.03 -36.59
N SER A 2 28.21 -29.90 -35.92
CA SER A 2 27.61 -29.69 -34.58
C SER A 2 26.26 -29.03 -34.77
N GLY A 3 25.17 -29.78 -34.54
CA GLY A 3 23.82 -29.25 -34.58
C GLY A 3 23.50 -28.42 -33.36
N ALA A 4 23.31 -27.12 -33.53
CA ALA A 4 22.81 -26.22 -32.50
C ALA A 4 21.37 -26.61 -32.13
N GLN A 5 21.21 -27.21 -30.94
CA GLN A 5 19.89 -27.37 -30.34
C GLN A 5 19.38 -25.99 -29.93
N GLY A 6 18.48 -25.41 -30.75
CA GLY A 6 17.76 -24.20 -30.41
C GLY A 6 17.00 -24.36 -29.09
N LYS A 7 17.26 -23.50 -28.12
CA LYS A 7 16.47 -23.38 -26.88
C LYS A 7 15.00 -23.19 -27.26
N LYS A 8 14.15 -24.18 -26.97
CA LYS A 8 12.70 -24.05 -27.11
C LYS A 8 12.27 -22.93 -26.16
N THR A 9 11.97 -21.75 -26.70
CA THR A 9 11.33 -20.68 -25.94
C THR A 9 9.92 -21.13 -25.59
N TRP A 10 9.52 -20.95 -24.35
CA TRP A 10 8.17 -21.27 -23.83
C TRP A 10 7.06 -20.49 -24.57
N PHE A 11 7.42 -19.49 -25.34
CA PHE A 11 6.52 -18.74 -26.20
C PHE A 11 6.66 -19.21 -27.65
N THR A 12 5.98 -20.29 -27.99
CA THR A 12 5.72 -20.59 -29.41
C THR A 12 4.67 -19.60 -29.90
N HIS A 13 5.04 -18.80 -30.89
CA HIS A 13 4.10 -17.95 -31.63
C HIS A 13 3.00 -18.82 -32.22
N GLY A 14 1.78 -18.75 -31.68
CA GLY A 14 0.61 -19.44 -32.20
C GLY A 14 -0.10 -20.29 -31.15
N LYS A 15 -1.12 -19.73 -30.57
CA LYS A 15 -2.10 -20.26 -29.59
C LYS A 15 -1.51 -20.55 -28.21
N PRO A 16 -1.87 -19.74 -27.20
CA PRO A 16 -1.54 -20.05 -25.81
C PRO A 16 -2.14 -21.43 -25.46
N VAL A 17 -1.31 -22.33 -25.02
CA VAL A 17 -1.67 -23.73 -24.68
C VAL A 17 -2.82 -23.82 -23.66
N PHE A 18 -3.10 -22.72 -22.94
CA PHE A 18 -4.14 -22.60 -21.92
C PHE A 18 -5.32 -21.70 -22.34
N ALA A 19 -5.41 -21.27 -23.60
CA ALA A 19 -6.41 -20.29 -24.02
C ALA A 19 -7.87 -20.73 -23.83
N ASN A 20 -8.12 -22.04 -23.78
CA ASN A 20 -9.46 -22.62 -23.77
C ASN A 20 -9.73 -23.61 -22.64
N HIS A 21 -8.95 -23.59 -21.55
CA HIS A 21 -9.27 -24.43 -20.40
C HIS A 21 -10.55 -23.86 -19.73
N ALA A 22 -11.55 -24.71 -19.45
CA ALA A 22 -12.83 -24.28 -18.89
C ALA A 22 -12.65 -23.42 -17.61
N SER A 23 -11.79 -23.83 -16.69
CA SER A 23 -11.47 -23.05 -15.49
C SER A 23 -10.82 -21.68 -15.78
N SER A 24 -10.06 -21.58 -16.90
CA SER A 24 -9.49 -20.29 -17.34
C SER A 24 -10.52 -19.34 -17.90
N LEU A 25 -11.59 -19.85 -18.52
CA LEU A 25 -12.70 -19.03 -19.02
C LEU A 25 -13.56 -18.47 -17.89
N GLU A 26 -13.78 -19.26 -16.83
CA GLU A 26 -14.55 -18.83 -15.65
C GLU A 26 -13.83 -17.76 -14.84
N THR A 27 -12.51 -17.88 -14.70
CA THR A 27 -11.68 -16.96 -13.90
C THR A 27 -11.14 -15.77 -14.68
N ARG A 28 -11.35 -15.75 -16.00
CA ARG A 28 -10.86 -14.68 -16.87
C ARG A 28 -11.55 -13.36 -16.55
N PHE A 29 -10.78 -12.27 -16.58
CA PHE A 29 -11.32 -10.92 -16.45
C PHE A 29 -12.43 -10.71 -17.48
N LYS A 30 -13.63 -10.37 -17.02
CA LYS A 30 -14.78 -10.04 -17.84
C LYS A 30 -14.88 -8.52 -17.93
N PRO A 31 -14.60 -7.89 -19.08
CA PRO A 31 -14.76 -6.45 -19.21
C PRO A 31 -16.22 -6.06 -19.01
N GLY A 32 -16.45 -4.92 -18.32
CA GLY A 32 -17.82 -4.41 -18.11
C GLY A 32 -18.53 -4.94 -16.86
N LEU A 33 -17.89 -5.79 -16.03
CA LEU A 33 -18.46 -6.12 -14.72
C LEU A 33 -18.51 -4.88 -13.83
N PRO A 34 -19.68 -4.60 -13.23
CA PRO A 34 -19.79 -3.50 -12.28
C PRO A 34 -18.86 -3.77 -11.08
N PRO A 35 -18.31 -2.73 -10.45
CA PRO A 35 -17.41 -2.87 -9.30
C PRO A 35 -17.97 -3.75 -8.18
N SER A 36 -19.30 -3.74 -7.99
CA SER A 36 -20.02 -4.52 -6.97
C SER A 36 -19.94 -6.04 -7.17
N GLU A 37 -19.71 -6.51 -8.39
CA GLU A 37 -19.58 -7.94 -8.73
C GLU A 37 -18.13 -8.42 -8.72
N ALA A 38 -17.17 -7.52 -8.49
CA ALA A 38 -15.77 -7.89 -8.40
C ALA A 38 -15.52 -8.74 -7.15
N ARG A 39 -14.74 -9.83 -7.29
CA ARG A 39 -14.44 -10.78 -6.21
C ARG A 39 -13.94 -10.11 -4.91
N ASN A 40 -13.21 -9.02 -5.02
CA ASN A 40 -12.64 -8.28 -3.89
C ASN A 40 -13.35 -6.95 -3.66
N TYR A 41 -14.63 -6.88 -4.00
CA TYR A 41 -15.41 -5.67 -3.78
C TYR A 41 -15.65 -5.46 -2.29
N ALA A 42 -15.36 -4.25 -1.85
CA ALA A 42 -15.77 -3.76 -0.53
C ALA A 42 -16.84 -2.68 -0.72
N PRO A 43 -17.96 -2.70 0.01
CA PRO A 43 -18.99 -1.67 -0.10
C PRO A 43 -18.48 -0.31 0.38
N ILE A 44 -19.18 0.76 -0.01
CA ILE A 44 -18.93 2.12 0.52
C ILE A 44 -19.13 2.06 2.04
N GLY A 45 -18.24 2.71 2.81
CA GLY A 45 -18.19 2.61 4.27
C GLY A 45 -17.35 1.45 4.79
N GLY A 46 -17.01 0.47 3.95
CA GLY A 46 -16.10 -0.62 4.33
C GLY A 46 -14.73 -0.09 4.73
N THR A 47 -14.07 -0.76 5.66
CA THR A 47 -12.75 -0.37 6.18
C THR A 47 -11.70 -1.39 5.80
N ARG A 48 -10.46 -0.95 5.71
CA ARG A 48 -9.28 -1.80 5.53
C ARG A 48 -8.08 -1.19 6.26
N ILE A 49 -7.12 -2.03 6.59
CA ILE A 49 -5.82 -1.58 7.12
C ILE A 49 -4.78 -1.71 6.00
N THR A 50 -4.07 -0.63 5.73
CA THR A 50 -2.98 -0.63 4.75
C THR A 50 -1.76 -1.38 5.27
N ARG A 51 -0.80 -1.68 4.39
CA ARG A 51 0.48 -2.29 4.78
C ARG A 51 1.25 -1.45 5.81
N ASP A 52 1.06 -0.14 5.79
CA ASP A 52 1.69 0.81 6.72
C ASP A 52 0.92 0.95 8.04
N GLY A 53 -0.12 0.15 8.25
CA GLY A 53 -0.93 0.14 9.47
C GLY A 53 -1.93 1.29 9.56
N ILE A 54 -2.31 1.91 8.46
CA ILE A 54 -3.29 3.00 8.44
C ILE A 54 -4.67 2.44 8.16
N LEU A 55 -5.64 2.80 8.99
CA LEU A 55 -7.05 2.50 8.76
C LEU A 55 -7.59 3.42 7.66
N GLU A 56 -8.16 2.85 6.60
CA GLU A 56 -8.82 3.56 5.52
C GLU A 56 -10.29 3.15 5.42
N ARG A 57 -11.14 4.11 5.04
CA ARG A 57 -12.56 3.88 4.73
C ARG A 57 -12.81 4.12 3.26
N LYS A 58 -13.63 3.29 2.66
CA LYS A 58 -14.08 3.48 1.28
C LYS A 58 -15.14 4.56 1.22
N VAL A 59 -14.90 5.61 0.45
CA VAL A 59 -15.79 6.79 0.36
C VAL A 59 -16.58 6.85 -0.94
N THR A 60 -16.08 6.22 -2.01
CA THR A 60 -16.76 6.25 -3.33
C THR A 60 -16.41 5.03 -4.17
N ASP A 61 -17.26 4.70 -5.14
CA ASP A 61 -17.01 3.73 -6.19
C ASP A 61 -16.72 4.35 -7.56
N GLU A 62 -17.02 5.64 -7.71
CA GLU A 62 -17.03 6.31 -9.01
C GLU A 62 -15.62 6.67 -9.50
N HIS A 63 -14.65 6.80 -8.59
CA HIS A 63 -13.30 7.22 -8.98
C HIS A 63 -12.63 6.15 -9.86
N PRO A 64 -12.11 6.49 -11.07
CA PRO A 64 -11.52 5.52 -12.00
C PRO A 64 -10.31 4.79 -11.40
N ILE A 65 -9.52 5.48 -10.56
CA ILE A 65 -8.37 4.89 -9.86
C ILE A 65 -8.84 4.26 -8.55
N PRO A 66 -8.78 2.92 -8.39
CA PRO A 66 -9.28 2.23 -7.19
C PRO A 66 -8.66 2.72 -5.87
N ALA A 67 -7.39 3.09 -5.88
CA ALA A 67 -6.71 3.60 -4.68
C ALA A 67 -7.34 4.90 -4.15
N ARG A 68 -7.85 5.78 -5.02
CA ARG A 68 -8.49 7.04 -4.63
C ARG A 68 -9.92 6.90 -4.13
N ARG A 69 -10.47 5.69 -4.16
CA ARG A 69 -11.78 5.36 -3.56
C ARG A 69 -11.70 5.24 -2.04
N TRP A 70 -10.50 5.17 -1.50
CA TRP A 70 -10.20 4.99 -0.09
C TRP A 70 -9.57 6.24 0.49
N VAL A 71 -10.04 6.64 1.66
CA VAL A 71 -9.51 7.78 2.41
C VAL A 71 -9.15 7.30 3.81
N ALA A 72 -8.02 7.78 4.31
CA ALA A 72 -7.57 7.45 5.66
C ALA A 72 -8.57 7.97 6.70
N GLU A 73 -8.95 7.12 7.65
CA GLU A 73 -9.96 7.42 8.67
C GLU A 73 -9.61 8.66 9.49
N HIS A 74 -8.35 8.80 9.90
CA HIS A 74 -7.89 9.97 10.66
C HIS A 74 -8.05 11.29 9.88
N ARG A 75 -7.98 11.24 8.54
CA ARG A 75 -8.25 12.40 7.70
C ARG A 75 -9.74 12.77 7.73
N LEU A 76 -10.63 11.79 7.64
CA LEU A 76 -12.08 11.99 7.70
C LEU A 76 -12.50 12.58 9.05
N VAL A 77 -11.94 12.05 10.14
CA VAL A 77 -12.19 12.56 11.51
C VAL A 77 -11.71 14.00 11.66
N TRP A 78 -10.54 14.33 11.12
CA TRP A 78 -10.04 15.70 11.12
C TRP A 78 -10.93 16.65 10.33
N GLU A 79 -11.28 16.29 9.10
CA GLU A 79 -12.13 17.11 8.23
C GLU A 79 -13.53 17.35 8.83
N ALA A 80 -14.07 16.35 9.53
CA ALA A 80 -15.35 16.49 10.24
C ALA A 80 -15.28 17.46 11.41
N ALA A 81 -14.13 17.55 12.11
CA ALA A 81 -13.97 18.41 13.28
C ALA A 81 -13.49 19.83 12.94
N HIS A 82 -12.65 19.99 11.93
CA HIS A 82 -11.95 21.25 11.64
C HIS A 82 -12.19 21.79 10.22
N GLY A 83 -12.92 21.04 9.38
CA GLY A 83 -13.14 21.40 7.98
C GLY A 83 -12.02 20.93 7.05
N ALA A 84 -12.07 21.41 5.81
CA ALA A 84 -11.19 20.96 4.74
C ALA A 84 -9.69 21.20 5.04
N ILE A 85 -8.89 20.20 4.70
CA ILE A 85 -7.43 20.27 4.87
C ILE A 85 -6.85 21.22 3.80
N GLN A 86 -6.08 22.20 4.24
CA GLN A 86 -5.43 23.18 3.35
C GLN A 86 -4.37 22.52 2.48
N ASP A 87 -4.16 23.05 1.27
CA ASP A 87 -3.11 22.59 0.38
C ASP A 87 -1.73 22.69 1.04
N GLY A 88 -0.90 21.66 0.79
CA GLY A 88 0.43 21.60 1.39
C GLY A 88 0.47 21.05 2.81
N HIS A 89 -0.68 20.84 3.44
CA HIS A 89 -0.79 20.23 4.78
C HIS A 89 -1.22 18.76 4.71
N ILE A 90 -0.93 18.05 5.77
CA ILE A 90 -1.36 16.68 5.99
C ILE A 90 -1.76 16.51 7.46
N VAL A 91 -2.69 15.60 7.70
CA VAL A 91 -3.08 15.20 9.05
C VAL A 91 -2.27 13.98 9.44
N VAL A 92 -1.68 14.01 10.63
CA VAL A 92 -0.90 12.90 11.18
C VAL A 92 -1.32 12.64 12.62
N PHE A 93 -1.06 11.45 13.12
CA PHE A 93 -1.21 11.16 14.55
C PHE A 93 -0.12 11.87 15.35
N LYS A 94 -0.48 12.43 16.50
CA LYS A 94 0.50 12.88 17.49
C LYS A 94 1.39 11.71 17.91
N ARG A 95 2.62 12.00 18.27
CA ARG A 95 3.62 10.98 18.58
C ARG A 95 3.13 10.00 19.65
N GLY A 96 3.18 8.70 19.32
CA GLY A 96 2.75 7.63 20.21
C GLY A 96 1.24 7.39 20.31
N MET A 97 0.41 8.16 19.57
CA MET A 97 -1.06 8.04 19.58
C MET A 97 -1.64 7.33 18.37
N HIS A 98 -0.79 6.74 17.54
CA HIS A 98 -1.22 5.98 16.38
C HIS A 98 -2.09 4.78 16.79
N THR A 99 -3.21 4.60 16.13
CA THR A 99 -4.14 3.49 16.35
C THR A 99 -4.86 3.12 15.05
N THR A 100 -5.27 1.86 14.95
CA THR A 100 -6.13 1.34 13.88
C THR A 100 -7.56 1.10 14.34
N ASP A 101 -7.86 1.35 15.62
CA ASP A 101 -9.19 1.25 16.16
C ASP A 101 -10.00 2.51 15.78
N PRO A 102 -11.08 2.37 14.99
CA PRO A 102 -11.87 3.52 14.55
C PRO A 102 -12.46 4.32 15.71
N ALA A 103 -12.81 3.67 16.83
CA ALA A 103 -13.35 4.35 18.01
C ALA A 103 -12.31 5.19 18.76
N ALA A 104 -11.04 4.82 18.65
CA ALA A 104 -9.93 5.52 19.28
C ALA A 104 -9.31 6.63 18.42
N ILE A 105 -9.72 6.77 17.15
CA ILE A 105 -9.29 7.87 16.28
C ILE A 105 -10.12 9.10 16.57
N THR A 106 -9.61 9.99 17.41
CA THR A 106 -10.26 11.25 17.80
C THR A 106 -9.43 12.45 17.37
N ALA A 107 -10.07 13.61 17.21
CA ALA A 107 -9.41 14.85 16.75
C ALA A 107 -8.25 15.27 17.65
N ASP A 108 -8.36 15.06 18.95
CA ASP A 108 -7.31 15.42 19.95
C ASP A 108 -6.02 14.61 19.74
N ARG A 109 -6.08 13.44 19.14
CA ARG A 109 -4.91 12.59 18.84
C ARG A 109 -4.23 12.95 17.51
N LEU A 110 -4.82 13.85 16.77
CA LEU A 110 -4.38 14.27 15.45
C LEU A 110 -3.73 15.64 15.50
N GLU A 111 -2.88 15.91 14.55
CA GLU A 111 -2.28 17.22 14.32
C GLU A 111 -2.19 17.50 12.81
N LEU A 112 -2.36 18.77 12.45
CA LEU A 112 -2.16 19.25 11.10
C LEU A 112 -0.72 19.77 10.98
N VAL A 113 0.01 19.24 10.02
CA VAL A 113 1.42 19.63 9.77
C VAL A 113 1.63 19.89 8.29
N THR A 114 2.60 20.72 7.96
CA THR A 114 3.02 20.90 6.58
C THR A 114 3.74 19.65 6.07
N ARG A 115 3.71 19.40 4.77
CA ARG A 115 4.48 18.31 4.15
C ARG A 115 5.97 18.45 4.42
N ALA A 116 6.50 19.68 4.40
CA ALA A 116 7.91 19.97 4.70
C ALA A 116 8.26 19.61 6.14
N GLU A 117 7.41 19.99 7.09
CA GLU A 117 7.58 19.69 8.50
C GLU A 117 7.51 18.18 8.77
N ASN A 118 6.55 17.48 8.19
CA ASN A 118 6.46 16.03 8.31
C ASN A 118 7.69 15.33 7.68
N MET A 119 8.18 15.81 6.55
CA MET A 119 9.41 15.31 5.95
C MET A 119 10.61 15.55 6.87
N ALA A 120 10.74 16.75 7.45
CA ALA A 120 11.82 17.07 8.40
C ALA A 120 11.77 16.16 9.65
N ARG A 121 10.56 15.84 10.16
CA ARG A 121 10.37 14.91 11.29
C ARG A 121 10.79 13.48 10.96
N ASN A 122 10.63 13.04 9.72
CA ASN A 122 10.83 11.65 9.29
C ASN A 122 12.19 11.40 8.61
N THR A 123 12.96 12.46 8.34
CA THR A 123 14.27 12.31 7.70
C THR A 123 15.37 11.91 8.70
N LEU A 124 16.35 11.15 8.22
CA LEU A 124 17.55 10.80 8.98
C LEU A 124 18.45 12.03 9.28
N HIS A 125 18.33 13.10 8.49
CA HIS A 125 19.12 14.33 8.68
C HIS A 125 18.82 15.08 9.98
N ARG A 126 17.70 14.76 10.66
CA ARG A 126 17.37 15.31 11.99
C ARG A 126 18.27 14.75 13.11
N TYR A 127 18.96 13.63 12.86
CA TYR A 127 19.84 12.99 13.84
C TYR A 127 21.30 13.41 13.60
N PRO A 128 22.14 13.45 14.66
CA PRO A 128 23.58 13.54 14.51
C PRO A 128 24.10 12.46 13.54
N LYS A 129 25.20 12.76 12.83
CA LYS A 129 25.72 11.87 11.77
C LYS A 129 25.99 10.44 12.27
N GLU A 130 26.46 10.30 13.50
CA GLU A 130 26.77 9.02 14.13
C GLU A 130 25.50 8.18 14.29
N PHE A 131 24.40 8.81 14.74
CA PHE A 131 23.10 8.13 14.87
C PHE A 131 22.51 7.75 13.52
N ALA A 132 22.62 8.62 12.55
CA ALA A 132 22.17 8.33 11.18
C ALA A 132 22.93 7.13 10.59
N GLN A 133 24.24 7.05 10.81
CA GLN A 133 25.07 5.91 10.39
C GLN A 133 24.67 4.62 11.11
N LEU A 134 24.42 4.65 12.42
CA LEU A 134 23.96 3.48 13.18
C LEU A 134 22.61 2.95 12.66
N ILE A 135 21.67 3.85 12.34
CA ILE A 135 20.37 3.46 11.77
C ILE A 135 20.57 2.79 10.39
N GLN A 136 21.45 3.34 9.56
CA GLN A 136 21.78 2.76 8.24
C GLN A 136 22.46 1.40 8.36
N LEU A 137 23.42 1.24 9.26
CA LEU A 137 24.11 -0.02 9.54
C LEU A 137 23.15 -1.09 10.06
N ARG A 138 22.26 -0.73 11.01
CA ARG A 138 21.20 -1.62 11.47
C ARG A 138 20.29 -2.09 10.31
N GLY A 139 19.90 -1.18 9.43
CA GLY A 139 19.11 -1.51 8.24
C GLY A 139 19.84 -2.45 7.29
N ALA A 140 21.14 -2.24 7.07
CA ALA A 140 21.97 -3.10 6.24
C ALA A 140 22.15 -4.50 6.86
N LEU A 141 22.35 -4.58 8.16
CA LEU A 141 22.47 -5.84 8.89
C LEU A 141 21.15 -6.64 8.82
N ASN A 142 20.02 -6.00 9.09
CA ASN A 142 18.71 -6.65 9.00
C ASN A 142 18.43 -7.19 7.59
N ARG A 143 18.80 -6.46 6.54
CA ARG A 143 18.67 -6.96 5.15
C ARG A 143 19.52 -8.22 4.93
N LYS A 144 20.76 -8.26 5.44
CA LYS A 144 21.63 -9.46 5.33
C LYS A 144 21.09 -10.64 6.12
N ILE A 145 20.55 -10.40 7.32
CA ILE A 145 19.93 -11.45 8.14
C ILE A 145 18.73 -12.04 7.41
N ASN A 146 17.81 -11.18 6.94
CA ASN A 146 16.61 -11.61 6.24
C ASN A 146 16.91 -12.36 4.93
N ALA A 147 17.94 -11.95 4.18
CA ALA A 147 18.38 -12.67 3.00
C ALA A 147 18.84 -14.08 3.35
N ARG A 148 19.73 -14.22 4.36
CA ARG A 148 20.21 -15.52 4.81
C ARG A 148 19.12 -16.43 5.38
N THR A 149 18.12 -15.85 6.07
CA THR A 149 16.97 -16.63 6.60
C THR A 149 16.09 -17.13 5.46
N LYS A 150 15.91 -16.32 4.42
CA LYS A 150 15.12 -16.70 3.24
C LYS A 150 15.79 -17.84 2.45
N ASP A 151 17.13 -17.82 2.34
CA ASP A 151 17.90 -18.88 1.65
C ASP A 151 17.94 -20.20 2.44
N ARG A 152 17.56 -20.18 3.73
CA ARG A 152 17.51 -21.36 4.61
C ARG A 152 16.14 -22.03 4.71
N THR A 153 15.09 -21.41 4.16
CA THR A 153 13.75 -22.00 4.11
C THR A 153 13.63 -22.77 2.79
N PRO A 154 13.51 -24.12 2.81
CA PRO A 154 13.36 -24.95 1.62
C PRO A 154 12.03 -24.72 0.91
#